data_ef7de81d85dbd5f6fd121b2495ca36c0
#
_entry.id   ef7de81d85dbd5f6fd121b2495ca36c0
#
_cell.length_a   1.000
_cell.length_b   1.000
_cell.length_c   1.000
_cell.angle_alpha   90.00
_cell.angle_beta   90.00
_cell.angle_gamma   90.00
#
_symmetry.space_group_name_H-M   'P 1'
#
loop_
_entity.id
_entity.type
_entity.pdbx_description
1 polymer ?
#
loop_
_entity_poly.entity_id
_entity_poly.type
_entity_poly.pdbx_seq_one_letter_code
_entity_poly.pdbx_strand_id
1 'polypeptide(L)'
;MAMAELESVIEKRLIDQLCCDESQWTYRPDIRTEEQLWDNFKYILEQNNKAKLNDIPLSESEFAKIKNDLSHASFYDAGKWLIGENGRVYVHVQRGNETLHLVVMNNEHIAGGTSVYEVINQYQAFYSKEEEGSRDRRFDVSLLINGIPLIHIELKNKEHSYMDGFRQIKKYIAEGKFHGIFSNVQMFVVSNVVDTKYFAAARDTELNKKFISGWLDKENLPVCDYIDFAKAVLKIPEAHEMVAKYTVLDNDKKKLLILRPYQIHAIEAMREASKKGKSGFIWHTTGSGKTMTSYKATRNLLMDIPSIDK
;
A
#
# COMPACT_ATOMS: atom_id res chain seq x y z
N MET A 1 -4.24 30.73 23.56
CA MET A 1 -3.55 29.59 22.88
C MET A 1 -4.64 28.59 22.52
N ALA A 2 -4.79 28.24 21.24
CA ALA A 2 -5.71 27.17 20.87
C ALA A 2 -5.11 25.86 21.42
N MET A 3 -5.91 25.09 22.16
CA MET A 3 -5.48 23.76 22.62
C MET A 3 -5.11 22.90 21.41
N ALA A 4 -4.01 22.16 21.52
CA ALA A 4 -3.64 21.18 20.50
C ALA A 4 -4.80 20.21 20.27
N GLU A 5 -5.11 19.95 19.00
CA GLU A 5 -6.14 18.99 18.65
C GLU A 5 -5.67 17.58 19.00
N LEU A 6 -6.58 16.76 19.57
CA LEU A 6 -6.25 15.37 19.92
C LEU A 6 -6.00 14.54 18.66
N GLU A 7 -4.98 13.69 18.68
CA GLU A 7 -4.68 12.78 17.55
C GLU A 7 -5.88 11.92 17.17
N SER A 8 -6.72 11.51 18.12
CA SER A 8 -7.95 10.77 17.86
C SER A 8 -8.98 11.53 17.00
N VAL A 9 -9.02 12.86 17.10
CA VAL A 9 -9.91 13.69 16.27
C VAL A 9 -9.37 13.81 14.86
N ILE A 10 -8.05 13.96 14.72
CA ILE A 10 -7.34 13.99 13.44
C ILE A 10 -7.54 12.67 12.70
N GLU A 11 -7.35 11.55 13.40
CA GLU A 11 -7.57 10.20 12.89
C GLU A 11 -9.02 10.01 12.40
N LYS A 12 -10.00 10.39 13.20
CA LYS A 12 -11.41 10.30 12.83
C LYS A 12 -11.72 11.09 11.55
N ARG A 13 -11.24 12.33 11.44
CA ARG A 13 -11.46 13.14 10.22
C ARG A 13 -10.83 12.50 8.98
N LEU A 14 -9.64 11.90 9.12
CA LEU A 14 -9.01 11.17 8.01
C LEU A 14 -9.87 9.98 7.60
N ILE A 15 -10.35 9.18 8.55
CA ILE A 15 -11.23 8.04 8.28
C ILE A 15 -12.53 8.49 7.63
N ASP A 16 -13.17 9.55 8.15
CA ASP A 16 -14.39 10.10 7.56
C ASP A 16 -14.17 10.55 6.10
N GLN A 17 -13.01 11.18 5.78
CA GLN A 17 -12.65 11.54 4.42
C GLN A 17 -12.40 10.32 3.53
N LEU A 18 -11.73 9.30 4.05
CA LEU A 18 -11.47 8.06 3.30
C LEU A 18 -12.76 7.28 3.01
N CYS A 19 -13.75 7.37 3.89
CA CYS A 19 -15.02 6.66 3.76
C CYS A 19 -16.11 7.47 3.03
N CYS A 20 -15.82 8.68 2.56
CA CYS A 20 -16.76 9.41 1.73
C CYS A 20 -16.88 8.77 0.33
N ASP A 21 -18.02 9.03 -0.36
CA ASP A 21 -18.34 8.43 -1.66
C ASP A 21 -17.24 8.65 -2.72
N GLU A 22 -16.53 9.78 -2.66
CA GLU A 22 -15.43 10.09 -3.58
C GLU A 22 -14.17 9.26 -3.33
N SER A 23 -13.94 8.81 -2.10
CA SER A 23 -12.73 8.06 -1.70
C SER A 23 -12.91 6.56 -1.67
N GLN A 24 -14.14 6.07 -1.49
CA GLN A 24 -14.60 4.69 -1.67
C GLN A 24 -14.00 3.64 -0.71
N TRP A 25 -13.48 4.02 0.45
CA TRP A 25 -13.04 3.07 1.46
C TRP A 25 -14.18 2.68 2.41
N THR A 26 -14.11 1.47 2.95
CA THR A 26 -15.04 0.97 3.97
C THR A 26 -14.32 0.92 5.32
N TYR A 27 -14.85 1.61 6.33
CA TYR A 27 -14.28 1.58 7.67
C TYR A 27 -14.62 0.29 8.40
N ARG A 28 -13.61 -0.36 8.97
CA ARG A 28 -13.71 -1.62 9.72
C ARG A 28 -13.19 -1.43 11.14
N PRO A 29 -14.03 -0.84 12.04
CA PRO A 29 -13.67 -0.64 13.45
C PRO A 29 -13.55 -1.94 14.25
N ASP A 30 -14.07 -3.04 13.71
CA ASP A 30 -14.06 -4.38 14.28
C ASP A 30 -12.70 -5.10 14.15
N ILE A 31 -11.85 -4.67 13.23
CA ILE A 31 -10.53 -5.29 12.99
C ILE A 31 -9.45 -4.57 13.81
N ARG A 32 -9.07 -5.15 14.93
CA ARG A 32 -8.09 -4.59 15.89
C ARG A 32 -6.94 -5.53 16.21
N THR A 33 -7.08 -6.83 15.92
CA THR A 33 -6.12 -7.87 16.24
C THR A 33 -5.68 -8.63 15.00
N GLU A 34 -4.57 -9.34 15.12
CA GLU A 34 -4.03 -10.16 14.04
C GLU A 34 -5.01 -11.26 13.61
N GLU A 35 -5.68 -11.89 14.56
CA GLU A 35 -6.68 -12.92 14.29
C GLU A 35 -7.83 -12.37 13.44
N GLN A 36 -8.43 -11.25 13.87
CA GLN A 36 -9.52 -10.58 13.13
C GLN A 36 -9.09 -10.18 11.72
N LEU A 37 -7.85 -9.73 11.56
CA LEU A 37 -7.32 -9.33 10.26
C LEU A 37 -7.12 -10.54 9.33
N TRP A 38 -6.59 -11.65 9.85
CA TRP A 38 -6.48 -12.89 9.08
C TRP A 38 -7.83 -13.49 8.71
N ASP A 39 -8.81 -13.43 9.61
CA ASP A 39 -10.18 -13.92 9.34
C ASP A 39 -10.86 -13.09 8.24
N ASN A 40 -10.67 -11.76 8.28
CA ASN A 40 -11.13 -10.88 7.22
C ASN A 40 -10.47 -11.21 5.87
N PHE A 41 -9.17 -11.39 5.85
CA PHE A 41 -8.45 -11.79 4.64
C PHE A 41 -8.93 -13.15 4.11
N LYS A 42 -9.09 -14.17 4.98
CA LYS A 42 -9.61 -15.48 4.61
C LYS A 42 -10.97 -15.37 3.96
N TYR A 43 -11.89 -14.63 4.58
CA TYR A 43 -13.23 -14.41 4.06
C TYR A 43 -13.20 -13.78 2.66
N ILE A 44 -12.45 -12.70 2.46
CA ILE A 44 -12.36 -12.02 1.16
C ILE A 44 -11.73 -12.95 0.11
N LEU A 45 -10.67 -13.67 0.46
CA LEU A 45 -10.00 -14.61 -0.44
C LEU A 45 -10.97 -15.71 -0.92
N GLU A 46 -11.74 -16.28 0.00
CA GLU A 46 -12.74 -17.31 -0.31
C GLU A 46 -13.85 -16.75 -1.20
N GLN A 47 -14.39 -15.56 -0.91
CA GLN A 47 -15.42 -14.93 -1.73
C GLN A 47 -14.93 -14.66 -3.16
N ASN A 48 -13.72 -14.12 -3.32
CA ASN A 48 -13.14 -13.80 -4.61
C ASN A 48 -12.78 -15.05 -5.44
N ASN A 49 -12.63 -16.22 -4.78
CA ASN A 49 -12.25 -17.46 -5.44
C ASN A 49 -13.30 -18.57 -5.30
N LYS A 50 -14.53 -18.22 -4.99
CA LYS A 50 -15.62 -19.17 -4.71
C LYS A 50 -15.75 -20.28 -5.77
N ALA A 51 -15.74 -19.91 -7.04
CA ALA A 51 -15.82 -20.86 -8.15
C ALA A 51 -14.62 -21.82 -8.20
N LYS A 52 -13.40 -21.34 -7.93
CA LYS A 52 -12.20 -22.18 -7.91
C LYS A 52 -12.14 -23.10 -6.70
N LEU A 53 -12.73 -22.68 -5.59
CA LEU A 53 -12.85 -23.46 -4.37
C LEU A 53 -14.01 -24.47 -4.43
N ASN A 54 -14.85 -24.45 -5.49
CA ASN A 54 -16.06 -25.27 -5.61
C ASN A 54 -16.99 -25.11 -4.39
N ASP A 55 -17.11 -23.88 -3.88
CA ASP A 55 -17.87 -23.56 -2.65
C ASP A 55 -17.38 -24.28 -1.37
N ILE A 56 -16.20 -24.91 -1.40
CA ILE A 56 -15.60 -25.58 -0.23
C ILE A 56 -14.62 -24.61 0.44
N PRO A 57 -14.85 -24.16 1.69
CA PRO A 57 -13.95 -23.25 2.40
C PRO A 57 -12.52 -23.83 2.53
N LEU A 58 -11.58 -22.94 2.75
CA LEU A 58 -10.19 -23.32 3.08
C LEU A 58 -10.13 -24.02 4.45
N SER A 59 -9.50 -25.18 4.49
CA SER A 59 -9.21 -25.87 5.74
C SER A 59 -8.16 -25.07 6.57
N GLU A 60 -8.08 -25.35 7.85
CA GLU A 60 -7.10 -24.69 8.73
C GLU A 60 -5.66 -24.93 8.27
N SER A 61 -5.33 -26.13 7.77
CA SER A 61 -4.00 -26.45 7.26
C SER A 61 -3.67 -25.72 5.96
N GLU A 62 -4.64 -25.59 5.03
CA GLU A 62 -4.49 -24.81 3.80
C GLU A 62 -4.27 -23.34 4.13
N PHE A 63 -5.05 -22.80 5.06
CA PHE A 63 -4.95 -21.39 5.44
C PHE A 63 -3.68 -21.10 6.24
N ALA A 64 -3.23 -22.01 7.11
CA ALA A 64 -1.95 -21.89 7.82
C ALA A 64 -0.78 -21.77 6.83
N LYS A 65 -0.80 -22.54 5.73
CA LYS A 65 0.21 -22.42 4.67
C LYS A 65 0.15 -21.04 4.01
N ILE A 66 -1.06 -20.56 3.68
CA ILE A 66 -1.23 -19.22 3.10
C ILE A 66 -0.68 -18.13 4.04
N LYS A 67 -0.94 -18.22 5.35
CA LYS A 67 -0.38 -17.28 6.35
C LYS A 67 1.14 -17.26 6.32
N ASN A 68 1.78 -18.43 6.21
CA ASN A 68 3.23 -18.51 6.10
C ASN A 68 3.75 -17.91 4.79
N ASP A 69 3.10 -18.19 3.67
CA ASP A 69 3.50 -17.66 2.36
C ASP A 69 3.36 -16.14 2.28
N LEU A 70 2.40 -15.55 3.03
CA LEU A 70 2.18 -14.10 3.11
C LEU A 70 3.01 -13.40 4.19
N SER A 71 3.69 -14.14 5.04
CA SER A 71 4.60 -13.60 6.05
C SER A 71 6.01 -13.45 5.46
N HIS A 72 6.19 -12.37 4.69
CA HIS A 72 7.44 -12.14 3.96
C HIS A 72 8.60 -11.73 4.88
N ALA A 73 9.81 -12.17 4.54
CA ALA A 73 11.03 -11.83 5.28
C ALA A 73 11.43 -10.35 5.14
N SER A 74 10.93 -9.67 4.10
CA SER A 74 11.18 -8.24 3.87
C SER A 74 10.07 -7.61 3.07
N PHE A 75 9.94 -6.28 3.17
CA PHE A 75 9.03 -5.49 2.32
C PHE A 75 9.35 -5.64 0.83
N TYR A 76 10.63 -5.85 0.48
CA TYR A 76 11.04 -6.13 -0.89
C TYR A 76 10.47 -7.46 -1.40
N ASP A 77 10.52 -8.52 -0.61
CA ASP A 77 9.97 -9.83 -0.99
C ASP A 77 8.46 -9.76 -1.15
N ALA A 78 7.77 -9.05 -0.25
CA ALA A 78 6.34 -8.74 -0.40
C ALA A 78 6.06 -7.97 -1.69
N GLY A 79 6.84 -6.91 -1.98
CA GLY A 79 6.71 -6.14 -3.22
C GLY A 79 6.95 -6.98 -4.47
N LYS A 80 7.89 -7.92 -4.42
CA LYS A 80 8.14 -8.86 -5.52
C LYS A 80 6.92 -9.78 -5.75
N TRP A 81 6.32 -10.28 -4.68
CA TRP A 81 5.10 -11.08 -4.76
C TRP A 81 3.92 -10.25 -5.30
N LEU A 82 3.75 -9.00 -4.85
CA LEU A 82 2.68 -8.09 -5.27
C LEU A 82 2.73 -7.65 -6.74
N ILE A 83 3.88 -7.81 -7.44
CA ILE A 83 3.94 -7.61 -8.89
C ILE A 83 3.03 -8.62 -9.60
N GLY A 84 2.97 -9.84 -9.08
CA GLY A 84 2.15 -10.91 -9.62
C GLY A 84 2.57 -11.40 -10.99
N GLU A 85 1.75 -12.27 -11.55
CA GLU A 85 1.87 -12.79 -12.91
C GLU A 85 0.83 -12.12 -13.80
N ASN A 86 1.26 -11.40 -14.81
CA ASN A 86 0.37 -10.64 -15.70
C ASN A 86 -0.62 -9.74 -14.92
N GLY A 87 -0.12 -9.03 -13.90
CA GLY A 87 -0.95 -8.13 -13.08
C GLY A 87 -1.84 -8.82 -12.03
N ARG A 88 -1.82 -10.14 -11.94
CA ARG A 88 -2.58 -10.89 -10.94
C ARG A 88 -1.68 -11.49 -9.89
N VAL A 89 -2.02 -11.28 -8.64
CA VAL A 89 -1.30 -11.81 -7.48
C VAL A 89 -2.01 -13.05 -6.97
N TYR A 90 -1.28 -14.12 -6.77
CA TYR A 90 -1.83 -15.42 -6.39
C TYR A 90 -1.24 -15.94 -5.08
N VAL A 91 -2.03 -16.75 -4.39
CA VAL A 91 -1.55 -17.76 -3.42
C VAL A 91 -1.89 -19.15 -3.95
N HIS A 92 -1.10 -20.15 -3.55
CA HIS A 92 -1.21 -21.51 -4.06
C HIS A 92 -1.62 -22.46 -2.95
N VAL A 93 -2.68 -23.22 -3.20
CA VAL A 93 -3.21 -24.21 -2.25
C VAL A 93 -3.18 -25.58 -2.90
N GLN A 94 -2.61 -26.56 -2.21
CA GLN A 94 -2.65 -27.96 -2.64
C GLN A 94 -3.90 -28.63 -2.08
N ARG A 95 -4.79 -29.07 -2.97
CA ARG A 95 -6.01 -29.79 -2.60
C ARG A 95 -6.04 -31.14 -3.31
N GLY A 96 -5.67 -32.20 -2.59
CA GLY A 96 -5.44 -33.52 -3.19
C GLY A 96 -4.28 -33.48 -4.19
N ASN A 97 -4.53 -33.88 -5.43
CA ASN A 97 -3.54 -33.88 -6.53
C ASN A 97 -3.54 -32.58 -7.35
N GLU A 98 -4.38 -31.61 -7.01
CA GLU A 98 -4.54 -30.35 -7.74
C GLU A 98 -3.93 -29.19 -6.97
N THR A 99 -3.28 -28.26 -7.69
CA THR A 99 -2.83 -26.99 -7.14
C THR A 99 -3.79 -25.90 -7.56
N LEU A 100 -4.51 -25.33 -6.60
CA LEU A 100 -5.41 -24.21 -6.81
C LEU A 100 -4.61 -22.89 -6.77
N HIS A 101 -4.79 -22.05 -7.80
CA HIS A 101 -4.23 -20.71 -7.91
C HIS A 101 -5.29 -19.68 -7.53
N LEU A 102 -5.33 -19.29 -6.26
CA LEU A 102 -6.32 -18.34 -5.74
C LEU A 102 -5.86 -16.91 -5.98
N VAL A 103 -6.70 -16.10 -6.61
CA VAL A 103 -6.42 -14.68 -6.87
C VAL A 103 -6.57 -13.89 -5.58
N VAL A 104 -5.51 -13.22 -5.18
CA VAL A 104 -5.48 -12.31 -4.03
C VAL A 104 -5.78 -10.88 -4.49
N MET A 105 -5.17 -10.47 -5.62
CA MET A 105 -5.30 -9.10 -6.14
C MET A 105 -5.24 -9.10 -7.66
N ASN A 106 -5.99 -8.20 -8.28
CA ASN A 106 -5.95 -7.97 -9.72
C ASN A 106 -5.59 -6.53 -10.03
N ASN A 107 -4.33 -6.31 -10.39
CA ASN A 107 -3.76 -5.00 -10.71
C ASN A 107 -4.07 -4.54 -12.15
N GLU A 108 -4.66 -5.39 -13.00
CA GLU A 108 -5.13 -5.00 -14.34
C GLU A 108 -6.44 -4.22 -14.25
N HIS A 109 -7.30 -4.58 -13.29
CA HIS A 109 -8.64 -4.01 -13.12
C HIS A 109 -8.78 -3.31 -11.77
N ILE A 110 -7.93 -2.32 -11.53
CA ILE A 110 -8.02 -1.47 -10.33
C ILE A 110 -9.39 -0.77 -10.32
N ALA A 111 -10.07 -0.79 -9.17
CA ALA A 111 -11.44 -0.29 -9.01
C ALA A 111 -12.51 -0.99 -9.88
N GLY A 112 -12.21 -2.14 -10.47
CA GLY A 112 -13.10 -2.90 -11.36
C GLY A 112 -14.13 -3.77 -10.66
N GLY A 113 -14.42 -3.56 -9.36
CA GLY A 113 -15.46 -4.28 -8.60
C GLY A 113 -15.04 -5.64 -8.03
N THR A 114 -13.80 -6.09 -8.27
CA THR A 114 -13.24 -7.32 -7.72
C THR A 114 -12.30 -7.09 -6.52
N SER A 115 -12.10 -5.84 -6.14
CA SER A 115 -11.27 -5.45 -5.01
C SER A 115 -12.10 -4.87 -3.89
N VAL A 116 -11.79 -5.27 -2.66
CA VAL A 116 -12.36 -4.76 -1.42
C VAL A 116 -11.36 -3.77 -0.82
N TYR A 117 -11.82 -2.56 -0.53
CA TYR A 117 -11.02 -1.47 0.01
C TYR A 117 -11.49 -1.15 1.41
N GLU A 118 -10.63 -1.38 2.41
CA GLU A 118 -10.99 -1.24 3.80
C GLU A 118 -9.97 -0.35 4.54
N VAL A 119 -10.44 0.43 5.50
CA VAL A 119 -9.60 1.19 6.42
C VAL A 119 -9.80 0.68 7.82
N ILE A 120 -8.70 0.39 8.49
CA ILE A 120 -8.65 0.02 9.91
C ILE A 120 -7.84 1.04 10.69
N ASN A 121 -8.09 1.15 11.99
CA ASN A 121 -7.32 2.01 12.87
C ASN A 121 -7.06 1.36 14.21
N GLN A 122 -6.10 1.91 14.95
CA GLN A 122 -5.76 1.45 16.32
C GLN A 122 -5.51 -0.06 16.41
N TYR A 123 -4.92 -0.63 15.33
CA TYR A 123 -4.56 -2.03 15.30
C TYR A 123 -3.49 -2.33 16.36
N GLN A 124 -3.71 -3.41 17.12
CA GLN A 124 -2.83 -3.83 18.21
C GLN A 124 -1.73 -4.74 17.66
N ALA A 125 -0.56 -4.17 17.42
CA ALA A 125 0.64 -4.90 17.01
C ALA A 125 1.29 -5.53 18.25
N PHE A 126 0.77 -6.69 18.67
CA PHE A 126 1.34 -7.45 19.77
C PHE A 126 2.70 -8.01 19.42
N TYR A 127 3.45 -8.33 20.46
CA TYR A 127 4.71 -9.02 20.36
C TYR A 127 4.56 -10.49 20.80
N SER A 128 5.29 -11.41 20.18
CA SER A 128 5.39 -12.77 20.71
C SER A 128 6.12 -12.71 22.05
N LYS A 129 5.63 -13.45 23.04
CA LYS A 129 6.03 -13.41 24.46
C LYS A 129 7.50 -13.68 24.77
N GLU A 130 8.36 -13.86 23.78
CA GLU A 130 9.72 -14.40 23.96
C GLU A 130 10.85 -13.36 24.00
N GLU A 131 10.59 -12.06 23.75
CA GLU A 131 11.64 -11.03 23.86
C GLU A 131 11.34 -10.03 24.98
N GLU A 132 12.15 -10.05 26.03
CA GLU A 132 12.12 -9.08 27.11
C GLU A 132 12.32 -7.65 26.59
N GLY A 133 11.35 -6.76 26.83
CA GLY A 133 11.44 -5.33 26.56
C GLY A 133 10.62 -4.79 25.40
N SER A 134 9.97 -5.61 24.61
CA SER A 134 9.06 -5.13 23.58
C SER A 134 7.72 -4.68 24.18
N ARG A 135 7.26 -3.48 23.76
CA ARG A 135 5.97 -2.92 24.17
C ARG A 135 4.94 -3.17 23.11
N ASP A 136 3.69 -3.41 23.53
CA ASP A 136 2.55 -3.39 22.61
C ASP A 136 2.47 -2.02 21.94
N ARG A 137 2.22 -2.05 20.63
CA ARG A 137 2.07 -0.83 19.82
C ARG A 137 0.68 -0.80 19.22
N ARG A 138 0.16 0.38 19.04
CA ARG A 138 -1.06 0.62 18.24
C ARG A 138 -0.68 1.39 17.00
N PHE A 139 -1.13 0.88 15.87
CA PHE A 139 -0.99 1.53 14.57
C PHE A 139 -2.15 2.50 14.37
N ASP A 140 -1.86 3.73 13.95
CA ASP A 140 -2.90 4.75 13.83
C ASP A 140 -3.93 4.35 12.76
N VAL A 141 -3.56 4.40 11.48
CA VAL A 141 -4.46 4.03 10.37
C VAL A 141 -3.73 3.12 9.39
N SER A 142 -4.41 2.09 8.90
CA SER A 142 -3.90 1.24 7.82
C SER A 142 -4.97 1.00 6.76
N LEU A 143 -4.56 1.03 5.49
CA LEU A 143 -5.41 0.82 4.33
C LEU A 143 -5.17 -0.58 3.79
N LEU A 144 -6.25 -1.34 3.66
CA LEU A 144 -6.24 -2.73 3.23
C LEU A 144 -6.83 -2.83 1.81
N ILE A 145 -6.17 -3.59 0.97
CA ILE A 145 -6.72 -4.01 -0.32
C ILE A 145 -6.89 -5.52 -0.28
N ASN A 146 -8.12 -5.98 -0.44
CA ASN A 146 -8.51 -7.39 -0.28
C ASN A 146 -8.05 -7.98 1.07
N GLY A 147 -8.19 -7.22 2.15
CA GLY A 147 -7.80 -7.62 3.50
C GLY A 147 -6.30 -7.57 3.79
N ILE A 148 -5.44 -7.18 2.83
CA ILE A 148 -3.98 -7.08 3.01
C ILE A 148 -3.60 -5.62 3.30
N PRO A 149 -2.90 -5.30 4.40
CA PRO A 149 -2.42 -3.96 4.67
C PRO A 149 -1.28 -3.59 3.72
N LEU A 150 -1.52 -2.59 2.86
CA LEU A 150 -0.55 -2.12 1.88
C LEU A 150 -0.04 -0.71 2.14
N ILE A 151 -0.82 0.12 2.84
CA ILE A 151 -0.45 1.49 3.19
C ILE A 151 -0.66 1.66 4.69
N HIS A 152 0.34 2.18 5.38
CA HIS A 152 0.23 2.52 6.79
C HIS A 152 0.48 4.01 7.00
N ILE A 153 -0.36 4.64 7.80
CA ILE A 153 -0.40 6.08 8.04
C ILE A 153 -0.16 6.34 9.53
N GLU A 154 0.84 7.14 9.83
CA GLU A 154 1.14 7.58 11.20
C GLU A 154 0.83 9.08 11.33
N LEU A 155 0.00 9.43 12.30
CA LEU A 155 -0.51 10.77 12.51
C LEU A 155 0.10 11.41 13.75
N LYS A 156 0.37 12.70 13.65
CA LYS A 156 0.76 13.56 14.76
C LYS A 156 -0.08 14.83 14.74
N ASN A 157 -0.28 15.42 15.89
CA ASN A 157 -0.90 16.75 15.93
C ASN A 157 0.09 17.83 15.43
N LYS A 158 -0.42 19.01 15.11
CA LYS A 158 0.34 20.13 14.51
C LYS A 158 1.48 20.67 15.36
N GLU A 159 1.55 20.33 16.65
CA GLU A 159 2.64 20.74 17.55
C GLU A 159 3.89 19.87 17.37
N HIS A 160 3.74 18.71 16.76
CA HIS A 160 4.82 17.79 16.43
C HIS A 160 5.26 17.94 14.96
N SER A 161 6.45 17.49 14.67
CA SER A 161 6.92 17.35 13.29
C SER A 161 6.43 16.04 12.68
N TYR A 162 6.13 16.02 11.37
CA TYR A 162 5.91 14.76 10.65
C TYR A 162 7.10 13.79 10.80
N MET A 163 8.30 14.33 11.08
CA MET A 163 9.49 13.52 11.35
C MET A 163 9.36 12.69 12.63
N ASP A 164 8.48 13.03 13.55
CA ASP A 164 8.23 12.21 14.74
C ASP A 164 7.47 10.94 14.34
N GLY A 165 6.48 11.06 13.45
CA GLY A 165 5.82 9.90 12.83
C GLY A 165 6.82 9.03 12.05
N PHE A 166 7.73 9.62 11.28
CA PHE A 166 8.79 8.86 10.60
C PHE A 166 9.70 8.09 11.57
N ARG A 167 10.11 8.73 12.68
CA ARG A 167 10.92 8.07 13.72
C ARG A 167 10.14 6.94 14.40
N GLN A 168 8.83 7.14 14.58
CA GLN A 168 7.95 6.13 15.17
C GLN A 168 7.82 4.90 14.27
N ILE A 169 7.56 5.07 12.98
CA ILE A 169 7.56 3.98 12.00
C ILE A 169 8.90 3.25 12.00
N LYS A 170 10.01 3.98 11.93
CA LYS A 170 11.36 3.40 11.98
C LYS A 170 11.56 2.54 13.23
N LYS A 171 11.09 3.02 14.37
CA LYS A 171 11.14 2.28 15.65
C LYS A 171 10.27 1.02 15.59
N TYR A 172 9.07 1.09 15.06
CA TYR A 172 8.17 -0.07 14.92
C TYR A 172 8.77 -1.14 14.00
N ILE A 173 9.44 -0.75 12.93
CA ILE A 173 10.15 -1.68 12.05
C ILE A 173 11.32 -2.35 12.80
N ALA A 174 12.12 -1.58 13.53
CA ALA A 174 13.24 -2.11 14.33
C ALA A 174 12.76 -3.05 15.45
N GLU A 175 11.56 -2.80 16.00
CA GLU A 175 10.90 -3.67 16.98
C GLU A 175 10.18 -4.87 16.32
N GLY A 176 10.30 -5.08 15.00
CA GLY A 176 9.67 -6.18 14.28
C GLY A 176 8.14 -6.15 14.24
N LYS A 177 7.50 -4.96 14.42
CA LYS A 177 6.03 -4.86 14.49
C LYS A 177 5.34 -5.05 13.13
N PHE A 178 6.06 -4.87 12.03
CA PHE A 178 5.58 -5.14 10.67
C PHE A 178 5.92 -6.57 10.24
N HIS A 179 5.37 -7.56 10.95
CA HIS A 179 5.49 -8.99 10.65
C HIS A 179 4.14 -9.59 10.20
N GLY A 180 4.12 -10.88 9.87
CA GLY A 180 2.92 -11.57 9.43
C GLY A 180 2.28 -10.86 8.24
N ILE A 181 0.98 -10.63 8.28
CA ILE A 181 0.26 -9.94 7.20
C ILE A 181 0.73 -8.48 6.99
N PHE A 182 1.24 -7.81 8.03
CA PHE A 182 1.78 -6.45 7.92
C PHE A 182 3.16 -6.37 7.23
N SER A 183 3.82 -7.50 6.99
CA SER A 183 5.03 -7.55 6.15
C SER A 183 4.77 -7.11 4.70
N ASN A 184 3.49 -7.05 4.30
CA ASN A 184 3.06 -6.67 2.96
C ASN A 184 2.93 -5.14 2.75
N VAL A 185 3.11 -4.33 3.77
CA VAL A 185 3.07 -2.86 3.63
C VAL A 185 4.10 -2.40 2.61
N GLN A 186 3.66 -1.59 1.64
CA GLN A 186 4.50 -1.06 0.57
C GLN A 186 4.78 0.43 0.72
N MET A 187 3.83 1.17 1.30
CA MET A 187 3.90 2.60 1.45
C MET A 187 3.61 3.03 2.88
N PHE A 188 4.44 3.93 3.38
CA PHE A 188 4.21 4.66 4.61
C PHE A 188 3.81 6.10 4.31
N VAL A 189 2.89 6.62 5.10
CA VAL A 189 2.48 8.03 5.10
C VAL A 189 2.67 8.57 6.51
N VAL A 190 3.21 9.76 6.63
CA VAL A 190 3.37 10.48 7.90
C VAL A 190 2.80 11.88 7.77
N SER A 191 2.03 12.31 8.76
CA SER A 191 1.45 13.64 8.76
C SER A 191 1.40 14.26 10.15
N ASN A 192 1.54 15.58 10.19
CA ASN A 192 1.24 16.39 11.36
C ASN A 192 0.10 17.39 11.09
N VAL A 193 -0.86 16.95 10.24
CA VAL A 193 -2.01 17.75 9.77
C VAL A 193 -1.64 18.71 8.65
N VAL A 194 -0.63 19.55 8.84
CA VAL A 194 -0.24 20.63 7.91
C VAL A 194 0.90 20.27 6.97
N ASP A 195 1.58 19.16 7.23
CA ASP A 195 2.66 18.67 6.36
C ASP A 195 2.59 17.13 6.27
N THR A 196 2.26 16.62 5.09
CA THR A 196 2.06 15.20 4.81
C THR A 196 3.11 14.71 3.83
N LYS A 197 3.73 13.60 4.14
CA LYS A 197 4.78 12.97 3.35
C LYS A 197 4.52 11.48 3.20
N TYR A 198 5.08 10.91 2.13
CA TYR A 198 5.05 9.46 1.89
C TYR A 198 6.42 8.92 1.50
N PHE A 199 6.63 7.64 1.73
CA PHE A 199 7.86 6.94 1.37
C PHE A 199 7.62 5.44 1.25
N ALA A 200 8.51 4.76 0.53
CA ALA A 200 8.47 3.32 0.37
C ALA A 200 8.83 2.60 1.68
N ALA A 201 8.20 1.46 1.91
CA ALA A 201 8.57 0.58 3.01
C ALA A 201 9.99 0.03 2.80
N ALA A 202 10.79 0.02 3.86
CA ALA A 202 12.16 -0.47 3.87
C ALA A 202 12.55 -0.92 5.28
N ARG A 203 13.68 -1.63 5.42
CA ARG A 203 14.24 -1.94 6.73
C ARG A 203 14.59 -0.66 7.49
N ASP A 204 14.57 -0.71 8.80
CA ASP A 204 14.88 0.45 9.67
C ASP A 204 16.23 1.10 9.36
N THR A 205 17.26 0.29 9.09
CA THR A 205 18.61 0.73 8.72
C THR A 205 18.68 1.40 7.35
N GLU A 206 17.72 1.12 6.47
CA GLU A 206 17.63 1.61 5.10
C GLU A 206 16.73 2.84 4.97
N LEU A 207 15.82 3.06 5.93
CA LEU A 207 14.95 4.22 5.95
C LEU A 207 15.77 5.50 6.08
N ASN A 208 15.66 6.34 5.05
CA ASN A 208 16.39 7.59 4.95
C ASN A 208 15.45 8.73 4.58
N LYS A 209 15.53 9.83 5.31
CA LYS A 209 14.75 11.06 5.05
C LYS A 209 14.89 11.60 3.62
N LYS A 210 15.96 11.27 2.90
CA LYS A 210 16.15 11.65 1.49
C LYS A 210 15.13 11.02 0.54
N PHE A 211 14.50 9.93 0.95
CA PHE A 211 13.46 9.22 0.16
C PHE A 211 12.04 9.61 0.57
N ILE A 212 11.88 10.48 1.56
CA ILE A 212 10.59 11.05 1.93
C ILE A 212 10.19 12.06 0.86
N SER A 213 8.98 11.92 0.32
CA SER A 213 8.42 12.79 -0.71
C SER A 213 7.16 13.48 -0.21
N GLY A 214 6.98 14.75 -0.54
CA GLY A 214 5.70 15.42 -0.48
C GLY A 214 4.95 15.22 -1.81
N TRP A 215 3.64 15.39 -1.81
CA TRP A 215 2.85 15.38 -3.03
C TRP A 215 2.83 16.77 -3.68
N LEU A 216 2.91 16.78 -4.99
CA LEU A 216 2.70 17.96 -5.84
C LEU A 216 1.53 17.63 -6.78
N ASP A 217 0.65 18.58 -6.98
CA ASP A 217 -0.41 18.47 -7.98
C ASP A 217 0.13 18.61 -9.42
N LYS A 218 -0.78 18.62 -10.40
CA LYS A 218 -0.42 18.74 -11.83
C LYS A 218 0.15 20.11 -12.18
N GLU A 219 -0.13 21.13 -11.39
CA GLU A 219 0.38 22.50 -11.49
C GLU A 219 1.70 22.68 -10.71
N ASN A 220 2.24 21.61 -10.13
CA ASN A 220 3.42 21.58 -9.24
C ASN A 220 3.23 22.36 -7.93
N LEU A 221 2.00 22.56 -7.48
CA LEU A 221 1.72 23.12 -6.16
C LEU A 221 1.78 22.04 -5.08
N PRO A 222 2.38 22.34 -3.92
CA PRO A 222 2.49 21.35 -2.84
C PRO A 222 1.13 21.09 -2.18
N VAL A 223 0.78 19.80 -2.05
CA VAL A 223 -0.39 19.32 -1.31
C VAL A 223 0.10 18.84 0.05
N CYS A 224 0.03 19.73 1.04
CA CYS A 224 0.61 19.51 2.36
C CYS A 224 -0.41 19.05 3.40
N ASP A 225 -1.63 19.58 3.36
CA ASP A 225 -2.72 19.21 4.26
C ASP A 225 -3.06 17.72 4.12
N TYR A 226 -3.31 17.04 5.24
CA TYR A 226 -3.53 15.59 5.25
C TYR A 226 -4.85 15.16 4.59
N ILE A 227 -5.87 16.00 4.65
CA ILE A 227 -7.16 15.73 3.99
C ILE A 227 -7.04 15.95 2.48
N ASP A 228 -6.35 17.01 2.04
CA ASP A 228 -6.11 17.25 0.63
C ASP A 228 -5.18 16.18 0.04
N PHE A 229 -4.20 15.71 0.83
CA PHE A 229 -3.39 14.55 0.45
C PHE A 229 -4.24 13.28 0.31
N ALA A 230 -5.16 13.03 1.24
CA ALA A 230 -6.07 11.88 1.17
C ALA A 230 -6.91 11.93 -0.11
N LYS A 231 -7.47 13.09 -0.46
CA LYS A 231 -8.23 13.30 -1.71
C LYS A 231 -7.38 13.12 -2.97
N ALA A 232 -6.10 13.48 -2.93
CA ALA A 232 -5.22 13.42 -4.10
C ALA A 232 -4.58 12.04 -4.30
N VAL A 233 -4.26 11.32 -3.21
CA VAL A 233 -3.36 10.15 -3.25
C VAL A 233 -4.00 8.90 -2.65
N LEU A 234 -4.85 9.06 -1.61
CA LEU A 234 -5.36 7.92 -0.85
C LEU A 234 -6.79 7.51 -1.24
N LYS A 235 -7.46 8.20 -2.14
CA LYS A 235 -8.74 7.74 -2.70
C LYS A 235 -8.53 6.60 -3.69
N ILE A 236 -9.60 5.91 -4.07
CA ILE A 236 -9.58 4.86 -5.09
C ILE A 236 -9.92 5.49 -6.46
N PRO A 237 -9.18 5.20 -7.53
CA PRO A 237 -8.14 4.15 -7.67
C PRO A 237 -6.71 4.53 -7.28
N GLU A 238 -6.42 5.80 -6.99
CA GLU A 238 -5.07 6.35 -6.84
C GLU A 238 -4.25 5.61 -5.79
N ALA A 239 -4.82 5.29 -4.62
CA ALA A 239 -4.11 4.56 -3.57
C ALA A 239 -3.65 3.15 -4.03
N HIS A 240 -4.50 2.45 -4.78
CA HIS A 240 -4.14 1.15 -5.33
C HIS A 240 -3.06 1.30 -6.42
N GLU A 241 -3.17 2.31 -7.28
CA GLU A 241 -2.15 2.58 -8.30
C GLU A 241 -0.79 2.94 -7.68
N MET A 242 -0.76 3.65 -6.54
CA MET A 242 0.48 3.97 -5.83
C MET A 242 1.26 2.70 -5.49
N VAL A 243 0.61 1.68 -4.95
CA VAL A 243 1.28 0.44 -4.55
C VAL A 243 1.51 -0.53 -5.72
N ALA A 244 0.60 -0.60 -6.69
CA ALA A 244 0.70 -1.53 -7.82
C ALA A 244 1.48 -0.96 -9.02
N LYS A 245 1.20 0.28 -9.40
CA LYS A 245 1.69 0.89 -10.64
C LYS A 245 2.84 1.85 -10.44
N TYR A 246 3.01 2.46 -9.27
CA TYR A 246 4.04 3.48 -9.03
C TYR A 246 5.12 3.06 -8.02
N THR A 247 5.06 1.84 -7.54
CA THR A 247 6.14 1.20 -6.78
C THR A 247 7.09 0.47 -7.74
N VAL A 248 8.40 0.63 -7.54
CA VAL A 248 9.47 0.04 -8.35
C VAL A 248 10.36 -0.80 -7.45
N LEU A 249 10.76 -1.98 -7.94
CA LEU A 249 11.72 -2.85 -7.27
C LEU A 249 13.13 -2.59 -7.80
N ASP A 250 14.05 -2.22 -6.93
CA ASP A 250 15.48 -2.24 -7.19
C ASP A 250 16.01 -3.63 -6.83
N ASN A 251 16.19 -4.48 -7.85
CA ASN A 251 16.61 -5.86 -7.66
C ASN A 251 18.06 -5.98 -7.16
N ASP A 252 18.91 -5.04 -7.50
CA ASP A 252 20.34 -5.06 -7.11
C ASP A 252 20.46 -4.73 -5.61
N LYS A 253 19.73 -3.74 -5.16
CA LYS A 253 19.76 -3.28 -3.77
C LYS A 253 18.69 -3.94 -2.88
N LYS A 254 17.82 -4.77 -3.44
CA LYS A 254 16.68 -5.38 -2.71
C LYS A 254 15.80 -4.34 -2.00
N LYS A 255 15.45 -3.26 -2.71
CA LYS A 255 14.70 -2.12 -2.17
C LYS A 255 13.43 -1.82 -2.96
N LEU A 256 12.46 -1.28 -2.24
CA LEU A 256 11.29 -0.64 -2.81
C LEU A 256 11.57 0.85 -3.01
N LEU A 257 11.08 1.38 -4.10
CA LEU A 257 11.07 2.80 -4.40
C LEU A 257 9.66 3.18 -4.83
N ILE A 258 9.13 4.27 -4.32
CA ILE A 258 7.90 4.86 -4.83
C ILE A 258 8.28 6.07 -5.67
N LEU A 259 7.65 6.17 -6.84
CA LEU A 259 7.89 7.28 -7.76
C LEU A 259 7.50 8.61 -7.12
N ARG A 260 8.21 9.65 -7.52
CA ARG A 260 7.90 11.03 -7.12
C ARG A 260 6.73 11.59 -7.95
N PRO A 261 5.99 12.61 -7.47
CA PRO A 261 4.82 13.14 -8.15
C PRO A 261 5.06 13.48 -9.63
N TYR A 262 6.14 14.20 -9.94
CA TYR A 262 6.46 14.56 -11.33
C TYR A 262 6.70 13.35 -12.25
N GLN A 263 7.20 12.23 -11.71
CA GLN A 263 7.37 10.98 -12.48
C GLN A 263 6.00 10.33 -12.73
N ILE A 264 5.13 10.33 -11.74
CA ILE A 264 3.78 9.80 -11.82
C ILE A 264 2.98 10.61 -12.85
N HIS A 265 2.98 11.94 -12.76
CA HIS A 265 2.30 12.80 -13.73
C HIS A 265 2.83 12.64 -15.16
N ALA A 266 4.14 12.43 -15.30
CA ALA A 266 4.72 12.13 -16.61
C ALA A 266 4.22 10.79 -17.17
N ILE A 267 4.10 9.74 -16.34
CA ILE A 267 3.56 8.44 -16.74
C ILE A 267 2.08 8.55 -17.12
N GLU A 268 1.29 9.26 -16.33
CA GLU A 268 -0.13 9.48 -16.62
C GLU A 268 -0.32 10.23 -17.96
N ALA A 269 0.47 11.27 -18.19
CA ALA A 269 0.45 12.00 -19.45
C ALA A 269 0.81 11.12 -20.66
N MET A 270 1.80 10.22 -20.51
CA MET A 270 2.15 9.21 -21.54
C MET A 270 1.00 8.25 -21.79
N ARG A 271 0.37 7.75 -20.73
CA ARG A 271 -0.79 6.83 -20.82
C ARG A 271 -1.97 7.50 -21.56
N GLU A 272 -2.28 8.73 -21.21
CA GLU A 272 -3.36 9.49 -21.89
C GLU A 272 -3.05 9.76 -23.37
N ALA A 273 -1.82 10.16 -23.68
CA ALA A 273 -1.39 10.39 -25.05
C ALA A 273 -1.46 9.11 -25.89
N SER A 274 -0.98 8.00 -25.34
CA SER A 274 -1.03 6.68 -25.98
C SER A 274 -2.45 6.23 -26.29
N LYS A 275 -3.40 6.37 -25.34
CA LYS A 275 -4.82 6.07 -25.56
C LYS A 275 -5.45 6.89 -26.68
N LYS A 276 -4.95 8.11 -26.92
CA LYS A 276 -5.41 9.02 -27.96
C LYS A 276 -4.62 8.89 -29.27
N GLY A 277 -3.67 7.95 -29.37
CA GLY A 277 -2.77 7.81 -30.52
C GLY A 277 -1.89 9.04 -30.79
N LYS A 278 -1.59 9.83 -29.75
CA LYS A 278 -0.79 11.04 -29.85
C LYS A 278 0.66 10.81 -29.48
N SER A 279 1.57 11.41 -30.25
CA SER A 279 2.97 11.51 -29.90
C SER A 279 3.25 12.70 -29.00
N GLY A 280 4.35 12.66 -28.25
CA GLY A 280 4.77 13.75 -27.38
C GLY A 280 6.19 13.57 -26.88
N PHE A 281 6.63 14.48 -26.04
CA PHE A 281 7.92 14.44 -25.36
C PHE A 281 7.78 14.86 -23.90
N ILE A 282 8.69 14.36 -23.07
CA ILE A 282 8.76 14.71 -21.64
C ILE A 282 10.14 15.28 -21.35
N TRP A 283 10.17 16.46 -20.80
CA TRP A 283 11.40 17.11 -20.37
C TRP A 283 11.79 16.63 -18.97
N HIS A 284 12.94 16.02 -18.89
CA HIS A 284 13.54 15.61 -17.62
C HIS A 284 14.96 16.15 -17.52
N THR A 285 15.30 16.70 -16.36
CA THR A 285 16.69 17.09 -16.05
C THR A 285 17.58 15.87 -15.84
N THR A 286 18.89 16.05 -15.89
CA THR A 286 19.85 15.00 -15.56
C THR A 286 19.66 14.58 -14.10
N GLY A 287 19.68 13.27 -13.84
CA GLY A 287 19.51 12.72 -12.49
C GLY A 287 18.07 12.67 -11.96
N SER A 288 17.06 13.11 -12.74
CA SER A 288 15.64 13.06 -12.33
C SER A 288 14.97 11.69 -12.43
N GLY A 289 15.72 10.63 -12.78
CA GLY A 289 15.17 9.27 -12.86
C GLY A 289 14.45 8.94 -14.18
N LYS A 290 14.88 9.52 -15.31
CA LYS A 290 14.33 9.23 -16.65
C LYS A 290 14.14 7.74 -16.92
N THR A 291 15.18 6.94 -16.69
CA THR A 291 15.16 5.49 -16.91
C THR A 291 14.05 4.80 -16.10
N MET A 292 13.90 5.17 -14.84
CA MET A 292 12.87 4.62 -13.97
C MET A 292 11.46 5.01 -14.44
N THR A 293 11.29 6.26 -14.84
CA THR A 293 10.00 6.76 -15.39
C THR A 293 9.64 6.04 -16.68
N SER A 294 10.58 5.90 -17.63
CA SER A 294 10.37 5.19 -18.91
C SER A 294 10.05 3.72 -18.68
N TYR A 295 10.83 3.04 -17.85
CA TYR A 295 10.59 1.63 -17.50
C TYR A 295 9.19 1.41 -16.95
N LYS A 296 8.79 2.23 -15.99
CA LYS A 296 7.47 2.08 -15.35
C LYS A 296 6.32 2.47 -16.28
N ALA A 297 6.50 3.50 -17.12
CA ALA A 297 5.54 3.86 -18.16
C ALA A 297 5.31 2.70 -19.14
N THR A 298 6.37 2.08 -19.64
CA THR A 298 6.27 0.94 -20.55
C THR A 298 5.54 -0.22 -19.88
N ARG A 299 5.90 -0.59 -18.66
CA ARG A 299 5.22 -1.66 -17.94
C ARG A 299 3.73 -1.38 -17.72
N ASN A 300 3.38 -0.17 -17.35
CA ASN A 300 1.98 0.21 -17.14
C ASN A 300 1.21 0.17 -18.46
N LEU A 301 1.79 0.64 -19.57
CA LEU A 301 1.17 0.57 -20.90
C LEU A 301 0.93 -0.87 -21.36
N LEU A 302 1.87 -1.79 -21.11
CA LEU A 302 1.71 -3.22 -21.43
C LEU A 302 0.58 -3.88 -20.62
N MET A 303 0.30 -3.42 -19.41
CA MET A 303 -0.85 -3.88 -18.62
C MET A 303 -2.16 -3.24 -19.08
N ASP A 304 -2.14 -1.93 -19.38
CA ASP A 304 -3.35 -1.19 -19.76
C ASP A 304 -3.82 -1.46 -21.20
N ILE A 305 -2.93 -1.91 -22.09
CA ILE A 305 -3.21 -2.12 -23.52
C ILE A 305 -2.72 -3.53 -23.92
N PRO A 306 -3.56 -4.57 -23.74
CA PRO A 306 -3.17 -5.96 -24.03
C PRO A 306 -2.76 -6.23 -25.49
N SER A 307 -3.18 -5.36 -26.42
CA SER A 307 -2.86 -5.47 -27.86
C SER A 307 -1.49 -4.92 -28.26
N ILE A 308 -0.73 -4.34 -27.33
CA ILE A 308 0.65 -3.93 -27.62
C ILE A 308 1.51 -5.19 -27.68
N ASP A 309 2.07 -5.47 -28.86
CA ASP A 309 3.06 -6.53 -29.05
C ASP A 309 4.31 -6.25 -28.21
N LYS A 310 4.81 -7.31 -27.58
CA LYS A 310 5.98 -7.26 -26.69
C LYS A 310 7.28 -7.26 -27.48
#